data_3302616a664b31d2793ffb4f498efdea
#
_entry.id   3302616a664b31d2793ffb4f498efdea
#
_cell.length_a   1.000
_cell.length_b   1.000
_cell.length_c   1.000
_cell.angle_alpha   90.00
_cell.angle_beta   90.00
_cell.angle_gamma   90.00
#
_symmetry.space_group_name_H-M   'P 1'
#
loop_
_entity.id
_entity.type
_entity.pdbx_description
1 polymer ?
#
loop_
_entity_poly.entity_id
_entity_poly.type
_entity_poly.pdbx_seq_one_letter_code
_entity_poly.pdbx_strand_id
1 'polypeptide(L)'
;LQPQSFICGQESGYSDVTSTGDIEMIVVVFQPHAAKIFFRMPVTLLHDKNVAVADIENLALRDLARRVEDSENHDTCIELIEDYFYKCLMYGINYHLPRLAEVIHHINNSSQTNIKTLSDIACLSEKQLLPDFLGKHRNDTQRFLCA
;
A
#
# COMPACT_ATOMS: atom_id res chain seq x y z
N LEU A 1 -13.43 14.94 -12.76
CA LEU A 1 -12.79 15.64 -11.63
C LEU A 1 -12.17 14.60 -10.72
N GLN A 2 -10.91 14.76 -10.39
CA GLN A 2 -10.21 13.87 -9.45
C GLN A 2 -10.68 14.21 -8.01
N PRO A 3 -10.95 13.21 -7.15
CA PRO A 3 -11.29 13.50 -5.76
C PRO A 3 -10.10 14.13 -5.03
N GLN A 4 -10.35 14.91 -3.99
CA GLN A 4 -9.30 15.57 -3.20
C GLN A 4 -8.42 14.55 -2.46
N SER A 5 -9.02 13.49 -1.92
CA SER A 5 -8.33 12.39 -1.26
C SER A 5 -8.64 11.08 -1.96
N PHE A 6 -7.60 10.39 -2.43
CA PHE A 6 -7.75 9.12 -3.14
C PHE A 6 -6.56 8.19 -2.90
N ILE A 7 -6.77 6.92 -3.14
CA ILE A 7 -5.74 5.89 -3.10
C ILE A 7 -5.47 5.43 -4.53
N CYS A 8 -4.22 5.58 -4.97
CA CYS A 8 -3.74 4.97 -6.20
C CYS A 8 -3.27 3.55 -5.92
N GLY A 9 -3.78 2.60 -6.66
CA GLY A 9 -3.23 1.26 -6.69
C GLY A 9 -1.97 1.19 -7.53
N GLN A 10 -1.37 0.00 -7.57
CA GLN A 10 -0.27 -0.27 -8.48
C GLN A 10 -0.79 -0.22 -9.92
N GLU A 11 -0.15 0.58 -10.76
CA GLU A 11 -0.48 0.72 -12.17
C GLU A 11 0.40 -0.17 -13.04
N SER A 12 -0.22 -0.81 -14.03
CA SER A 12 0.50 -1.64 -15.02
C SER A 12 1.13 -0.83 -16.15
N GLY A 13 0.77 0.45 -16.26
CA GLY A 13 1.18 1.37 -17.33
C GLY A 13 1.46 2.78 -16.83
N TYR A 14 1.70 3.69 -17.77
CA TYR A 14 1.88 5.11 -17.47
C TYR A 14 0.53 5.81 -17.51
N SER A 15 0.31 6.71 -16.55
CA SER A 15 -0.81 7.66 -16.55
C SER A 15 -0.28 9.07 -16.69
N ASP A 16 -0.75 9.80 -17.68
CA ASP A 16 -0.46 11.22 -17.80
C ASP A 16 -1.42 12.01 -16.90
N VAL A 17 -0.88 12.75 -15.96
CA VAL A 17 -1.64 13.65 -15.09
C VAL A 17 -1.39 15.09 -15.52
N THR A 18 -2.43 15.76 -15.94
CA THR A 18 -2.39 17.19 -16.29
C THR A 18 -3.00 18.01 -15.17
N SER A 19 -2.19 18.92 -14.64
CA SER A 19 -2.64 19.89 -13.63
C SER A 19 -3.15 21.17 -14.32
N THR A 20 -4.25 21.70 -13.84
CA THR A 20 -4.78 23.01 -14.26
C THR A 20 -4.70 23.97 -13.07
N GLY A 21 -3.54 24.64 -12.92
CA GLY A 21 -3.29 25.59 -11.83
C GLY A 21 -2.25 25.09 -10.81
N ASP A 22 -2.12 25.83 -9.72
CA ASP A 22 -1.22 25.47 -8.62
C ASP A 22 -1.81 24.30 -7.84
N ILE A 23 -0.98 23.28 -7.61
CA ILE A 23 -1.39 22.09 -6.86
C ILE A 23 -0.44 21.91 -5.69
N GLU A 24 -1.00 21.76 -4.50
CA GLU A 24 -0.32 21.24 -3.32
C GLU A 24 -0.81 19.81 -3.06
N MET A 25 0.12 18.88 -2.83
CA MET A 25 -0.21 17.48 -2.66
C MET A 25 0.67 16.83 -1.60
N ILE A 26 0.07 16.11 -0.67
CA ILE A 26 0.76 15.22 0.26
C ILE A 26 0.60 13.80 -0.29
N VAL A 27 1.72 13.13 -0.56
CA VAL A 27 1.73 11.77 -1.09
C VAL A 27 2.34 10.84 -0.06
N VAL A 28 1.60 9.79 0.30
CA VAL A 28 2.07 8.72 1.17
C VAL A 28 2.30 7.48 0.33
N VAL A 29 3.55 7.03 0.26
CA VAL A 29 3.92 5.85 -0.51
C VAL A 29 4.02 4.64 0.41
N PHE A 30 3.26 3.60 0.09
CA PHE A 30 3.25 2.37 0.88
C PHE A 30 4.10 1.29 0.22
N GLN A 31 4.78 0.51 1.03
CA GLN A 31 5.29 -0.77 0.57
C GLN A 31 4.12 -1.69 0.21
N PRO A 32 4.23 -2.54 -0.82
CA PRO A 32 3.11 -3.35 -1.31
C PRO A 32 2.37 -4.17 -0.24
N HIS A 33 3.09 -4.69 0.74
CA HIS A 33 2.52 -5.46 1.85
C HIS A 33 1.84 -4.61 2.92
N ALA A 34 2.19 -3.33 3.02
CA ALA A 34 1.68 -2.43 4.06
C ALA A 34 0.25 -1.96 3.76
N ALA A 35 -0.11 -1.82 2.50
CA ALA A 35 -1.44 -1.33 2.10
C ALA A 35 -2.60 -2.16 2.68
N LYS A 36 -2.45 -3.49 2.75
CA LYS A 36 -3.46 -4.39 3.35
C LYS A 36 -3.74 -4.07 4.82
N ILE A 37 -2.72 -3.62 5.57
CA ILE A 37 -2.84 -3.30 6.99
C ILE A 37 -3.65 -2.05 7.20
N PHE A 38 -3.34 -1.02 6.41
CA PHE A 38 -3.90 0.30 6.56
C PHE A 38 -5.33 0.41 6.01
N PHE A 39 -5.58 -0.25 4.87
CA PHE A 39 -6.87 -0.12 4.18
C PHE A 39 -7.84 -1.25 4.47
N ARG A 40 -7.41 -2.34 5.10
CA ARG A 40 -8.21 -3.52 5.46
C ARG A 40 -9.00 -4.10 4.28
N MET A 41 -8.46 -3.94 3.08
CA MET A 41 -9.06 -4.42 1.84
C MET A 41 -8.01 -5.17 1.01
N PRO A 42 -8.43 -6.08 0.12
CA PRO A 42 -7.51 -6.72 -0.81
C PRO A 42 -6.86 -5.69 -1.73
N VAL A 43 -5.53 -5.65 -1.80
CA VAL A 43 -4.77 -4.71 -2.64
C VAL A 43 -5.11 -4.87 -4.12
N THR A 44 -5.53 -6.07 -4.52
CA THR A 44 -5.98 -6.38 -5.88
C THR A 44 -7.19 -5.55 -6.33
N LEU A 45 -8.00 -5.04 -5.40
CA LEU A 45 -9.13 -4.16 -5.72
C LEU A 45 -8.68 -2.77 -6.15
N LEU A 46 -7.45 -2.40 -5.84
CA LEU A 46 -6.84 -1.11 -6.16
C LEU A 46 -6.02 -1.15 -7.46
N HIS A 47 -5.74 -2.35 -8.00
CA HIS A 47 -4.90 -2.50 -9.19
C HIS A 47 -5.48 -1.73 -10.39
N ASP A 48 -4.66 -0.89 -11.02
CA ASP A 48 -5.03 0.01 -12.13
C ASP A 48 -6.24 0.92 -11.81
N LYS A 49 -6.40 1.31 -10.54
CA LYS A 49 -7.50 2.16 -10.10
C LYS A 49 -7.08 3.24 -9.14
N ASN A 50 -7.74 4.38 -9.29
CA ASN A 50 -7.77 5.46 -8.32
C ASN A 50 -9.12 5.40 -7.59
N VAL A 51 -9.10 5.13 -6.30
CA VAL A 51 -10.30 4.99 -5.47
C VAL A 51 -10.38 6.17 -4.52
N ALA A 52 -11.48 6.93 -4.58
CA ALA A 52 -11.70 8.01 -3.63
C ALA A 52 -11.77 7.46 -2.19
N VAL A 53 -11.16 8.16 -1.25
CA VAL A 53 -11.22 7.76 0.18
C VAL A 53 -12.66 7.73 0.68
N ALA A 54 -13.53 8.58 0.13
CA ALA A 54 -14.95 8.61 0.44
C ALA A 54 -15.69 7.31 0.08
N ASP A 55 -15.20 6.54 -0.90
CA ASP A 55 -15.81 5.30 -1.36
C ASP A 55 -15.31 4.06 -0.59
N ILE A 56 -14.32 4.24 0.29
CA ILE A 56 -13.77 3.15 1.09
C ILE A 56 -14.59 2.98 2.37
N GLU A 57 -14.94 1.73 2.70
CA GLU A 57 -15.64 1.41 3.94
C GLU A 57 -14.70 1.43 5.17
N ASN A 58 -14.06 2.58 5.41
CA ASN A 58 -13.20 2.82 6.56
C ASN A 58 -13.47 4.21 7.13
N LEU A 59 -14.32 4.27 8.16
CA LEU A 59 -14.74 5.53 8.78
C LEU A 59 -13.56 6.33 9.33
N ALA A 60 -12.56 5.69 9.91
CA ALA A 60 -11.40 6.36 10.48
C ALA A 60 -10.53 7.00 9.38
N LEU A 61 -10.40 6.34 8.22
CA LEU A 61 -9.68 6.89 7.07
C LEU A 61 -10.43 8.06 6.44
N ARG A 62 -11.76 7.99 6.36
CA ARG A 62 -12.59 9.11 5.88
C ARG A 62 -12.51 10.31 6.82
N ASP A 63 -12.52 10.09 8.15
CA ASP A 63 -12.34 11.17 9.12
C ASP A 63 -10.96 11.81 9.01
N LEU A 64 -9.90 11.00 8.82
CA LEU A 64 -8.56 11.51 8.55
C LEU A 64 -8.57 12.40 7.30
N ALA A 65 -9.10 11.92 6.18
CA ALA A 65 -9.15 12.68 4.92
C ALA A 65 -9.84 14.03 5.12
N ARG A 66 -11.01 14.06 5.77
CA ARG A 66 -11.73 15.28 6.08
C ARG A 66 -10.89 16.26 6.94
N ARG A 67 -10.22 15.77 8.00
CA ARG A 67 -9.39 16.60 8.87
C ARG A 67 -8.18 17.18 8.15
N VAL A 68 -7.60 16.43 7.22
CA VAL A 68 -6.49 16.90 6.37
C VAL A 68 -6.99 17.95 5.37
N GLU A 69 -8.16 17.73 4.75
CA GLU A 69 -8.78 18.68 3.81
C GLU A 69 -9.20 19.99 4.50
N ASP A 70 -9.63 19.92 5.76
CA ASP A 70 -10.01 21.09 6.56
C ASP A 70 -8.81 21.88 7.14
N SER A 71 -7.58 21.34 7.05
CA SER A 71 -6.38 21.94 7.62
C SER A 71 -5.61 22.77 6.60
N GLU A 72 -5.28 24.01 6.94
CA GLU A 72 -4.43 24.88 6.11
C GLU A 72 -2.92 24.73 6.42
N ASN A 73 -2.57 23.97 7.46
CA ASN A 73 -1.18 23.81 7.90
C ASN A 73 -0.64 22.44 7.51
N HIS A 74 0.41 22.41 6.68
CA HIS A 74 1.05 21.20 6.19
C HIS A 74 1.64 20.32 7.31
N ASP A 75 2.27 20.93 8.32
CA ASP A 75 2.85 20.16 9.43
C ASP A 75 1.75 19.45 10.22
N THR A 76 0.63 20.13 10.46
CA THR A 76 -0.55 19.52 11.09
C THR A 76 -1.12 18.38 10.24
N CYS A 77 -1.17 18.53 8.91
CA CYS A 77 -1.61 17.46 8.02
C CYS A 77 -0.70 16.23 8.13
N ILE A 78 0.61 16.43 8.14
CA ILE A 78 1.59 15.34 8.28
C ILE A 78 1.43 14.64 9.64
N GLU A 79 1.33 15.39 10.74
CA GLU A 79 1.10 14.83 12.08
C GLU A 79 -0.18 13.99 12.16
N LEU A 80 -1.28 14.44 11.55
CA LEU A 80 -2.54 13.72 11.49
C LEU A 80 -2.40 12.39 10.73
N ILE A 81 -1.69 12.42 9.61
CA ILE A 81 -1.43 11.25 8.76
C ILE A 81 -0.53 10.24 9.52
N GLU A 82 0.55 10.71 10.12
CA GLU A 82 1.48 9.88 10.88
C GLU A 82 0.80 9.22 12.09
N ASP A 83 0.02 9.98 12.87
CA ASP A 83 -0.72 9.48 14.03
C ASP A 83 -1.73 8.38 13.62
N TYR A 84 -2.44 8.59 12.52
CA TYR A 84 -3.37 7.59 11.99
C TYR A 84 -2.66 6.29 11.61
N PHE A 85 -1.57 6.38 10.82
CA PHE A 85 -0.86 5.17 10.38
C PHE A 85 -0.12 4.50 11.53
N TYR A 86 0.41 5.25 12.48
CA TYR A 86 1.00 4.71 13.70
C TYR A 86 -0.04 3.89 14.50
N LYS A 87 -1.23 4.43 14.70
CA LYS A 87 -2.33 3.72 15.36
C LYS A 87 -2.72 2.45 14.60
N CYS A 88 -2.81 2.53 13.28
CA CYS A 88 -3.09 1.34 12.45
C CYS A 88 -2.01 0.25 12.63
N LEU A 89 -0.74 0.64 12.71
CA LEU A 89 0.35 -0.30 12.97
C LEU A 89 0.23 -0.93 14.36
N MET A 90 0.00 -0.13 15.40
CA MET A 90 -0.10 -0.62 16.77
C MET A 90 -1.26 -1.58 16.98
N TYR A 91 -2.41 -1.33 16.33
CA TYR A 91 -3.60 -2.19 16.41
C TYR A 91 -3.62 -3.31 15.36
N GLY A 92 -2.83 -3.18 14.29
CA GLY A 92 -2.81 -4.10 13.17
C GLY A 92 -1.59 -5.02 13.15
N ILE A 93 -0.80 -5.11 14.23
CA ILE A 93 0.36 -6.01 14.30
C ILE A 93 -0.13 -7.45 14.10
N ASN A 94 -0.10 -7.86 12.85
CA ASN A 94 -0.34 -9.23 12.48
C ASN A 94 1.01 -9.96 12.59
N TYR A 95 1.03 -11.14 13.18
CA TYR A 95 2.20 -11.99 13.38
C TYR A 95 3.04 -12.22 12.09
N HIS A 96 2.43 -12.04 10.93
CA HIS A 96 3.08 -12.23 9.62
C HIS A 96 3.89 -11.02 9.10
N LEU A 97 3.70 -9.82 9.65
CA LEU A 97 4.34 -8.61 9.15
C LEU A 97 5.86 -8.61 9.18
N PRO A 98 6.52 -8.97 10.31
CA PRO A 98 7.98 -9.03 10.37
C PRO A 98 8.56 -10.02 9.36
N ARG A 99 7.86 -11.12 9.12
CA ARG A 99 8.26 -12.16 8.17
C ARG A 99 8.14 -11.70 6.73
N LEU A 100 7.09 -10.96 6.39
CA LEU A 100 6.92 -10.37 5.06
C LEU A 100 7.94 -9.26 4.81
N ALA A 101 8.29 -8.46 5.81
CA ALA A 101 9.34 -7.45 5.71
C ALA A 101 10.71 -8.10 5.42
N GLU A 102 11.02 -9.23 6.04
CA GLU A 102 12.25 -9.98 5.77
C GLU A 102 12.29 -10.55 4.35
N VAL A 103 11.17 -11.04 3.85
CA VAL A 103 11.03 -11.49 2.46
C VAL A 103 11.30 -10.35 1.48
N ILE A 104 10.75 -9.17 1.71
CA ILE A 104 10.97 -7.99 0.85
C ILE A 104 12.42 -7.55 0.91
N HIS A 105 13.00 -7.50 2.10
CA HIS A 105 14.42 -7.18 2.26
C HIS A 105 15.29 -8.14 1.43
N HIS A 106 14.97 -9.44 1.46
CA HIS A 106 15.68 -10.44 0.67
C HIS A 106 15.51 -10.22 -0.85
N ILE A 107 14.27 -9.94 -1.32
CA ILE A 107 14.01 -9.64 -2.73
C ILE A 107 14.82 -8.43 -3.20
N ASN A 108 14.83 -7.35 -2.42
CA ASN A 108 15.53 -6.11 -2.79
C ASN A 108 17.05 -6.25 -2.82
N ASN A 109 17.60 -7.22 -2.09
CA ASN A 109 19.05 -7.41 -1.97
C ASN A 109 19.58 -8.62 -2.75
N SER A 110 18.71 -9.42 -3.37
CA SER A 110 19.10 -10.65 -4.07
C SER A 110 18.67 -10.61 -5.53
N SER A 111 19.61 -10.76 -6.44
CA SER A 111 19.37 -10.76 -7.89
C SER A 111 18.71 -12.05 -8.41
N GLN A 112 18.67 -13.10 -7.63
CA GLN A 112 18.02 -14.38 -7.96
C GLN A 112 17.30 -14.93 -6.74
N THR A 113 15.98 -14.97 -6.80
CA THR A 113 15.16 -15.47 -5.70
C THR A 113 14.02 -16.34 -6.27
N ASN A 114 13.75 -17.46 -5.65
CA ASN A 114 12.63 -18.34 -6.00
C ASN A 114 11.60 -18.36 -4.86
N ILE A 115 10.37 -18.78 -5.20
CA ILE A 115 9.25 -18.82 -4.24
C ILE A 115 9.53 -19.71 -3.02
N LYS A 116 10.28 -20.76 -3.20
CA LYS A 116 10.64 -21.69 -2.13
C LYS A 116 11.54 -21.00 -1.08
N THR A 117 12.57 -20.28 -1.54
CA THR A 117 13.45 -19.50 -0.64
C THR A 117 12.66 -18.44 0.12
N LEU A 118 11.73 -17.75 -0.55
CA LEU A 118 10.87 -16.76 0.10
C LEU A 118 9.93 -17.38 1.13
N SER A 119 9.39 -18.55 0.84
CA SER A 119 8.55 -19.32 1.77
C SER A 119 9.34 -19.75 3.01
N ASP A 120 10.57 -20.21 2.83
CA ASP A 120 11.44 -20.61 3.93
C ASP A 120 11.79 -19.41 4.84
N ILE A 121 12.13 -18.25 4.24
CA ILE A 121 12.39 -17.01 4.97
C ILE A 121 11.15 -16.55 5.77
N ALA A 122 9.98 -16.59 5.15
CA ALA A 122 8.73 -16.21 5.81
C ALA A 122 8.26 -17.23 6.87
N CYS A 123 8.82 -18.45 6.87
CA CYS A 123 8.27 -19.59 7.61
C CYS A 123 6.78 -19.82 7.31
N LEU A 124 6.40 -19.68 6.03
CA LEU A 124 5.04 -19.86 5.51
C LEU A 124 5.09 -20.90 4.39
N SER A 125 3.98 -21.57 4.14
CA SER A 125 3.87 -22.38 2.92
C SER A 125 3.76 -21.46 1.69
N GLU A 126 4.17 -21.95 0.51
CA GLU A 126 4.02 -21.20 -0.74
C GLU A 126 2.57 -20.77 -0.99
N LYS A 127 1.59 -21.59 -0.59
CA LYS A 127 0.17 -21.27 -0.69
C LYS A 127 -0.29 -20.15 0.24
N GLN A 128 0.40 -19.93 1.36
CA GLN A 128 0.11 -18.84 2.29
C GLN A 128 0.84 -17.56 1.88
N LEU A 129 2.07 -17.68 1.37
CA LEU A 129 2.87 -16.55 0.94
C LEU A 129 2.28 -15.87 -0.31
N LEU A 130 1.86 -16.65 -1.31
CA LEU A 130 1.36 -16.14 -2.59
C LEU A 130 0.16 -15.21 -2.48
N PRO A 131 -0.92 -15.51 -1.74
CA PRO A 131 -2.05 -14.60 -1.61
C PRO A 131 -1.74 -13.32 -0.84
N ASP A 132 -0.85 -13.41 0.13
CA ASP A 132 -0.48 -12.27 0.96
C ASP A 132 0.49 -11.32 0.25
N PHE A 133 1.26 -11.82 -0.72
CA PHE A 133 2.33 -11.10 -1.38
C PHE A 133 2.02 -10.67 -2.80
N LEU A 134 1.36 -11.53 -3.59
CA LEU A 134 1.26 -11.37 -5.04
C LEU A 134 -0.17 -11.12 -5.53
N GLY A 135 -1.16 -11.16 -4.66
CA GLY A 135 -2.53 -11.19 -5.14
C GLY A 135 -2.79 -12.42 -6.03
N LYS A 136 -3.97 -12.55 -6.58
CA LYS A 136 -4.38 -13.74 -7.37
C LYS A 136 -3.71 -13.89 -8.76
N HIS A 137 -2.77 -13.04 -9.16
CA HIS A 137 -2.19 -13.07 -10.50
C HIS A 137 -0.87 -13.84 -10.54
N ARG A 138 -0.96 -15.07 -11.04
CA ARG A 138 0.14 -16.03 -11.28
C ARG A 138 1.21 -15.52 -12.26
N ASN A 139 0.95 -14.44 -13.01
CA ASN A 139 1.84 -13.90 -14.04
C ASN A 139 2.74 -12.77 -13.56
N ASP A 140 2.47 -12.15 -12.40
CA ASP A 140 3.26 -11.02 -11.90
C ASP A 140 4.48 -11.44 -11.09
N THR A 141 4.56 -12.71 -10.66
CA THR A 141 5.71 -13.23 -9.90
C THR A 141 7.02 -13.09 -10.70
N GLN A 142 6.97 -13.26 -12.02
CA GLN A 142 8.15 -13.09 -12.87
C GLN A 142 8.58 -11.63 -13.04
N ARG A 143 7.67 -10.67 -12.94
CA ARG A 143 8.01 -9.23 -13.04
C ARG A 143 8.65 -8.69 -11.77
N PHE A 144 8.26 -9.16 -10.60
CA PHE A 144 8.92 -8.80 -9.34
C PHE A 144 10.32 -9.43 -9.18
N LEU A 145 10.55 -10.56 -9.83
CA LEU A 145 11.85 -11.26 -9.80
C LEU A 145 12.81 -10.78 -10.89
N CYS A 146 12.36 -9.95 -11.85
CA CYS A 146 13.16 -9.43 -12.97
C CYS A 146 13.36 -7.91 -12.93
N ALA A 147 12.95 -7.20 -11.90
CA ALA A 147 13.25 -5.79 -11.65
C ALA A 147 14.31 -5.69 -10.57
#